data_135345508f60124b0b94e40d6911e450
#
_entry.id   135345508f60124b0b94e40d6911e450
#
_cell.length_a   1.000
_cell.length_b   1.000
_cell.length_c   1.000
_cell.angle_alpha   90.00
_cell.angle_beta   90.00
_cell.angle_gamma   90.00
#
_symmetry.space_group_name_H-M   'P 1'
#
loop_
_entity.id
_entity.type
_entity.pdbx_description
1 polymer ?
#
loop_
_entity_poly.entity_id
_entity_poly.type
_entity_poly.pdbx_seq_one_letter_code
_entity_poly.pdbx_strand_id
1 'polypeptide(L)'
;MRRRFLTILFPTVLIVTTWGLVGELGVAEENHGHKAHHGGILNVIGKELAHVEVRIQEDTLEAWFVGGGQDTGRSVQIKAAKILLTINIPSRGQKNLVLKVDPLKLAGEKMGYCSHFVARADWLNGVKEFEAKGSVVIKGVKEKLIIQYPAGYDPLHRHGHEHHGK
;
A
#
# COMPACT_ATOMS: atom_id res chain seq x y z
N MET A 1 46.98 -12.68 82.33
CA MET A 1 45.70 -13.18 81.80
C MET A 1 45.39 -12.44 80.46
N ARG A 2 45.59 -13.12 79.32
CA ARG A 2 45.34 -12.59 77.96
C ARG A 2 44.06 -13.21 77.43
N ARG A 3 43.02 -12.39 77.29
CA ARG A 3 41.72 -12.78 76.64
C ARG A 3 41.89 -12.61 75.13
N ARG A 4 41.78 -13.72 74.39
CA ARG A 4 41.74 -13.75 72.93
C ARG A 4 40.32 -13.57 72.51
N PHE A 5 40.05 -12.47 71.82
CA PHE A 5 38.78 -12.26 71.13
C PHE A 5 38.81 -13.02 69.79
N LEU A 6 37.88 -13.94 69.62
CA LEU A 6 37.66 -14.69 68.38
C LEU A 6 36.67 -13.89 67.50
N THR A 7 37.22 -13.30 66.44
CA THR A 7 36.36 -12.56 65.48
C THR A 7 35.81 -13.59 64.48
N ILE A 8 34.51 -13.82 64.52
CA ILE A 8 33.79 -14.66 63.57
C ILE A 8 33.43 -13.78 62.35
N LEU A 9 34.09 -14.04 61.19
CA LEU A 9 33.71 -13.45 59.91
C LEU A 9 32.53 -14.23 59.33
N PHE A 10 31.38 -13.60 59.20
CA PHE A 10 30.27 -14.15 58.43
C PHE A 10 30.46 -13.80 56.94
N PRO A 11 30.46 -14.76 56.02
CA PRO A 11 30.47 -14.44 54.61
C PRO A 11 29.06 -13.98 54.19
N THR A 12 28.93 -12.72 53.78
CA THR A 12 27.74 -12.20 53.16
C THR A 12 27.60 -12.79 51.76
N VAL A 13 26.67 -13.73 51.59
CA VAL A 13 26.32 -14.28 50.27
C VAL A 13 25.45 -13.23 49.55
N LEU A 14 26.06 -12.62 48.54
CA LEU A 14 25.35 -11.71 47.63
C LEU A 14 24.57 -12.53 46.63
N ILE A 15 23.26 -12.68 46.82
CA ILE A 15 22.38 -13.31 45.83
C ILE A 15 22.07 -12.26 44.78
N VAL A 16 22.75 -12.34 43.63
CA VAL A 16 22.44 -11.56 42.44
C VAL A 16 21.26 -12.25 41.74
N THR A 17 20.04 -11.74 41.96
CA THR A 17 18.88 -12.13 41.17
C THR A 17 18.98 -11.47 39.81
N THR A 18 19.46 -12.21 38.82
CA THR A 18 19.36 -11.84 37.40
C THR A 18 17.91 -11.96 37.00
N TRP A 19 17.20 -10.83 36.96
CA TRP A 19 15.92 -10.77 36.25
C TRP A 19 16.23 -10.90 34.77
N GLY A 20 15.92 -12.09 34.24
CA GLY A 20 15.95 -12.31 32.79
C GLY A 20 14.99 -11.35 32.12
N LEU A 21 15.53 -10.39 31.38
CA LEU A 21 14.78 -9.69 30.33
C LEU A 21 14.39 -10.74 29.30
N VAL A 22 13.20 -11.28 29.42
CA VAL A 22 12.53 -11.91 28.30
C VAL A 22 12.18 -10.76 27.36
N GLY A 23 13.10 -10.44 26.46
CA GLY A 23 12.78 -9.58 25.32
C GLY A 23 11.69 -10.28 24.53
N GLU A 24 10.48 -9.76 24.56
CA GLU A 24 9.51 -10.04 23.51
C GLU A 24 10.21 -9.76 22.19
N LEU A 25 10.56 -10.82 21.48
CA LEU A 25 10.84 -10.73 20.05
C LEU A 25 9.51 -10.31 19.42
N GLY A 26 9.24 -9.00 19.45
CA GLY A 26 8.26 -8.41 18.58
C GLY A 26 8.65 -8.85 17.18
N VAL A 27 7.88 -9.76 16.60
CA VAL A 27 7.89 -9.99 15.17
C VAL A 27 7.55 -8.63 14.60
N ALA A 28 8.56 -7.88 14.15
CA ALA A 28 8.33 -6.71 13.34
C ALA A 28 7.53 -7.24 12.14
N GLU A 29 6.23 -6.95 12.13
CA GLU A 29 5.44 -7.06 10.92
C GLU A 29 6.23 -6.28 9.89
N GLU A 30 6.87 -7.00 8.95
CA GLU A 30 7.52 -6.36 7.82
C GLU A 30 6.41 -5.62 7.09
N ASN A 31 6.28 -4.36 7.45
CA ASN A 31 5.48 -3.42 6.70
C ASN A 31 6.19 -3.32 5.35
N HIS A 32 5.79 -4.18 4.42
CA HIS A 32 6.24 -4.18 3.04
C HIS A 32 5.77 -2.88 2.40
N GLY A 33 6.44 -1.79 2.78
CA GLY A 33 6.15 -0.42 2.34
C GLY A 33 6.31 -0.32 0.83
N HIS A 34 5.25 -0.63 0.12
CA HIS A 34 5.18 -0.40 -1.32
C HIS A 34 5.38 1.09 -1.57
N LYS A 35 6.45 1.43 -2.31
CA LYS A 35 6.78 2.83 -2.58
C LYS A 35 6.11 3.27 -3.87
N ALA A 36 5.31 4.33 -3.78
CA ALA A 36 4.80 5.05 -4.94
C ALA A 36 5.94 5.85 -5.60
N HIS A 37 6.14 5.66 -6.91
CA HIS A 37 7.24 6.28 -7.66
C HIS A 37 6.83 7.53 -8.44
N HIS A 38 5.52 7.76 -8.62
CA HIS A 38 4.96 8.88 -9.37
C HIS A 38 4.27 9.91 -8.46
N GLY A 39 4.42 9.75 -7.13
CA GLY A 39 3.82 10.65 -6.13
C GLY A 39 2.31 10.46 -5.97
N GLY A 40 1.80 9.30 -6.35
CA GLY A 40 0.40 8.90 -6.22
C GLY A 40 0.15 7.96 -5.05
N ILE A 41 -0.99 7.31 -5.08
CA ILE A 41 -1.46 6.33 -4.07
C ILE A 41 -1.50 4.94 -4.71
N LEU A 42 -0.86 3.97 -4.08
CA LEU A 42 -0.85 2.58 -4.54
C LEU A 42 -2.12 1.85 -4.14
N ASN A 43 -2.64 1.06 -5.07
CA ASN A 43 -3.77 0.17 -4.87
C ASN A 43 -3.41 -1.21 -5.43
N VAL A 44 -3.55 -2.23 -4.61
CA VAL A 44 -3.16 -3.62 -4.93
C VAL A 44 -4.16 -4.24 -5.91
N ILE A 45 -3.65 -4.96 -6.91
CA ILE A 45 -4.44 -5.70 -7.87
C ILE A 45 -4.22 -7.19 -7.68
N GLY A 46 -5.32 -7.94 -7.51
CA GLY A 46 -5.26 -9.38 -7.25
C GLY A 46 -4.61 -9.70 -5.90
N LYS A 47 -3.79 -10.74 -5.88
CA LYS A 47 -2.95 -11.11 -4.72
C LYS A 47 -1.52 -10.66 -5.03
N GLU A 48 -1.25 -9.36 -4.94
CA GLU A 48 0.07 -8.77 -5.25
C GLU A 48 0.55 -9.04 -6.71
N LEU A 49 -0.40 -9.25 -7.65
CA LEU A 49 -0.07 -9.50 -9.05
C LEU A 49 0.54 -8.25 -9.72
N ALA A 50 0.01 -7.10 -9.36
CA ALA A 50 0.46 -5.77 -9.75
C ALA A 50 -0.13 -4.73 -8.80
N HIS A 51 0.32 -3.48 -8.93
CA HIS A 51 -0.31 -2.32 -8.30
C HIS A 51 -0.76 -1.33 -9.37
N VAL A 52 -1.72 -0.50 -9.02
CA VAL A 52 -1.99 0.73 -9.74
C VAL A 52 -1.69 1.91 -8.83
N GLU A 53 -0.77 2.75 -9.24
CA GLU A 53 -0.51 4.04 -8.61
C GLU A 53 -1.40 5.10 -9.25
N VAL A 54 -2.18 5.80 -8.42
CA VAL A 54 -3.15 6.78 -8.90
C VAL A 54 -2.87 8.14 -8.31
N ARG A 55 -2.88 9.16 -9.17
CA ARG A 55 -2.74 10.56 -8.79
C ARG A 55 -3.85 11.39 -9.44
N ILE A 56 -4.40 12.34 -8.69
CA ILE A 56 -5.22 13.41 -9.25
C ILE A 56 -4.44 14.70 -9.20
N GLN A 57 -4.41 15.38 -10.33
CA GLN A 57 -3.86 16.72 -10.46
C GLN A 57 -4.83 17.57 -11.26
N GLU A 58 -5.46 18.55 -10.58
CA GLU A 58 -6.51 19.40 -11.15
C GLU A 58 -7.71 18.57 -11.69
N ASP A 59 -7.94 18.60 -12.98
CA ASP A 59 -9.01 17.89 -13.71
C ASP A 59 -8.56 16.53 -14.26
N THR A 60 -7.32 16.11 -13.95
CA THR A 60 -6.66 14.95 -14.56
C THR A 60 -6.44 13.85 -13.52
N LEU A 61 -6.86 12.63 -13.86
CA LEU A 61 -6.53 11.42 -13.16
C LEU A 61 -5.51 10.63 -13.98
N GLU A 62 -4.37 10.32 -13.37
CA GLU A 62 -3.31 9.49 -13.94
C GLU A 62 -3.25 8.16 -13.19
N ALA A 63 -3.01 7.09 -13.93
CA ALA A 63 -2.88 5.74 -13.40
C ALA A 63 -1.66 5.03 -14.01
N TRP A 64 -0.70 4.64 -13.18
CA TRP A 64 0.48 3.86 -13.58
C TRP A 64 0.33 2.44 -13.04
N PHE A 65 0.41 1.46 -13.94
CA PHE A 65 0.46 0.06 -13.57
C PHE A 65 1.91 -0.36 -13.34
N VAL A 66 2.20 -0.85 -12.13
CA VAL A 66 3.54 -1.18 -11.66
C VAL A 66 3.59 -2.59 -11.08
N GLY A 67 4.80 -3.11 -10.84
CA GLY A 67 5.01 -4.46 -10.34
C GLY A 67 4.32 -4.73 -9.01
N GLY A 68 4.04 -6.01 -8.77
CA GLY A 68 3.50 -6.48 -7.50
C GLY A 68 4.58 -6.73 -6.46
N GLY A 69 4.18 -6.93 -5.21
CA GLY A 69 5.08 -7.08 -4.10
C GLY A 69 5.98 -5.85 -3.94
N GLN A 70 7.25 -6.04 -3.72
CA GLN A 70 8.23 -4.96 -3.56
C GLN A 70 8.70 -4.32 -4.89
N ASP A 71 8.30 -4.86 -6.04
CA ASP A 71 8.78 -4.44 -7.37
C ASP A 71 7.95 -3.28 -7.98
N THR A 72 7.58 -2.31 -7.15
CA THR A 72 6.75 -1.16 -7.58
C THR A 72 7.48 -0.17 -8.49
N GLY A 73 8.79 -0.32 -8.65
CA GLY A 73 9.59 0.48 -9.59
C GLY A 73 9.49 0.02 -11.05
N ARG A 74 8.94 -1.17 -11.33
CA ARG A 74 8.86 -1.73 -12.67
C ARG A 74 7.48 -1.52 -13.29
N SER A 75 7.44 -0.94 -14.48
CA SER A 75 6.21 -0.79 -15.26
C SER A 75 5.60 -2.15 -15.67
N VAL A 76 4.29 -2.27 -15.56
CA VAL A 76 3.50 -3.43 -16.00
C VAL A 76 2.59 -3.01 -17.14
N GLN A 77 2.86 -3.52 -18.35
CA GLN A 77 2.08 -3.17 -19.52
C GLN A 77 0.71 -3.87 -19.51
N ILE A 78 -0.33 -3.09 -19.70
CA ILE A 78 -1.71 -3.54 -19.83
C ILE A 78 -2.08 -3.57 -21.30
N LYS A 79 -2.60 -4.72 -21.77
CA LYS A 79 -3.11 -4.86 -23.13
C LYS A 79 -4.52 -4.29 -23.24
N ALA A 80 -4.62 -2.97 -23.28
CA ALA A 80 -5.90 -2.26 -23.43
C ALA A 80 -5.66 -0.89 -24.07
N ALA A 81 -6.60 -0.45 -24.90
CA ALA A 81 -6.61 0.94 -25.41
C ALA A 81 -7.28 1.90 -24.43
N LYS A 82 -8.13 1.39 -23.58
CA LYS A 82 -8.88 2.16 -22.57
C LYS A 82 -9.28 1.26 -21.40
N ILE A 83 -9.46 1.87 -20.23
CA ILE A 83 -10.01 1.23 -19.03
C ILE A 83 -11.22 2.05 -18.60
N LEU A 84 -12.35 1.39 -18.39
CA LEU A 84 -13.56 2.04 -17.86
C LEU A 84 -13.57 1.90 -16.34
N LEU A 85 -13.76 3.02 -15.67
CA LEU A 85 -13.95 3.09 -14.23
C LEU A 85 -15.34 3.63 -13.90
N THR A 86 -15.98 3.01 -12.92
CA THR A 86 -17.11 3.57 -12.21
C THR A 86 -16.61 4.15 -10.90
N ILE A 87 -16.70 5.45 -10.75
CA ILE A 87 -16.17 6.21 -9.60
C ILE A 87 -17.33 6.66 -8.73
N ASN A 88 -17.24 6.36 -7.44
CA ASN A 88 -18.17 6.85 -6.42
C ASN A 88 -17.47 7.93 -5.59
N ILE A 89 -18.00 9.15 -5.64
CA ILE A 89 -17.49 10.29 -4.88
C ILE A 89 -18.52 10.60 -3.79
N PRO A 90 -18.18 10.53 -2.49
CA PRO A 90 -19.15 10.69 -1.40
C PRO A 90 -20.03 11.93 -1.52
N SER A 91 -19.45 13.06 -1.94
CA SER A 91 -20.14 14.33 -2.05
C SER A 91 -20.81 14.61 -3.42
N ARG A 92 -20.53 13.80 -4.45
CA ARG A 92 -20.91 14.08 -5.85
C ARG A 92 -21.56 12.89 -6.56
N GLY A 93 -21.74 11.75 -5.85
CA GLY A 93 -22.35 10.53 -6.38
C GLY A 93 -21.48 9.79 -7.39
N GLN A 94 -22.12 8.93 -8.16
CA GLN A 94 -21.46 8.04 -9.11
C GLN A 94 -21.19 8.71 -10.44
N LYS A 95 -19.98 8.49 -10.98
CA LYS A 95 -19.54 8.97 -12.29
C LYS A 95 -18.82 7.83 -13.04
N ASN A 96 -18.86 7.89 -14.37
CA ASN A 96 -18.05 7.03 -15.21
C ASN A 96 -16.85 7.81 -15.75
N LEU A 97 -15.68 7.17 -15.77
CA LEU A 97 -14.45 7.74 -16.29
C LEU A 97 -13.76 6.75 -17.22
N VAL A 98 -13.29 7.21 -18.35
CA VAL A 98 -12.53 6.41 -19.31
C VAL A 98 -11.07 6.83 -19.25
N LEU A 99 -10.24 5.99 -18.67
CA LEU A 99 -8.80 6.11 -18.78
C LEU A 99 -8.36 5.72 -20.19
N LYS A 100 -7.59 6.56 -20.84
CA LYS A 100 -7.00 6.31 -22.17
C LYS A 100 -5.50 6.08 -22.02
N VAL A 101 -4.94 5.27 -22.90
CA VAL A 101 -3.48 5.03 -22.93
C VAL A 101 -2.71 6.34 -23.17
N ASP A 102 -1.63 6.48 -22.42
CA ASP A 102 -0.62 7.53 -22.63
C ASP A 102 0.78 6.86 -22.61
N PRO A 103 1.25 6.37 -23.78
CA PRO A 103 2.44 5.55 -23.84
C PRO A 103 3.70 6.25 -23.36
N LEU A 104 4.43 5.63 -22.44
CA LEU A 104 5.72 6.08 -21.96
C LEU A 104 6.78 5.78 -23.03
N LYS A 105 7.13 6.77 -23.84
CA LYS A 105 8.05 6.63 -24.99
C LYS A 105 9.43 6.08 -24.59
N LEU A 106 9.95 6.50 -23.45
CA LEU A 106 11.23 6.04 -22.91
C LEU A 106 11.20 4.56 -22.49
N ALA A 107 10.03 4.03 -22.14
CA ALA A 107 9.84 2.62 -21.82
C ALA A 107 9.56 1.75 -23.05
N GLY A 108 9.61 2.32 -24.26
CA GLY A 108 9.33 1.60 -25.49
C GLY A 108 7.87 1.18 -25.66
N GLU A 109 6.95 1.80 -24.94
CA GLU A 109 5.53 1.49 -24.97
C GLU A 109 4.88 1.89 -26.29
N LYS A 110 3.85 1.14 -26.66
CA LYS A 110 3.05 1.35 -27.87
C LYS A 110 1.57 1.37 -27.54
N MET A 111 0.80 2.02 -28.39
CA MET A 111 -0.68 1.98 -28.30
C MET A 111 -1.17 0.54 -28.15
N GLY A 112 -1.97 0.27 -27.12
CA GLY A 112 -2.49 -1.06 -26.80
C GLY A 112 -1.59 -1.94 -25.91
N TYR A 113 -0.39 -1.46 -25.56
CA TYR A 113 0.53 -2.08 -24.58
C TYR A 113 1.20 -0.99 -23.77
N CYS A 114 0.51 -0.49 -22.75
CA CYS A 114 0.96 0.65 -21.96
C CYS A 114 0.80 0.37 -20.47
N SER A 115 1.66 0.99 -19.69
CA SER A 115 1.54 1.00 -18.22
C SER A 115 0.93 2.29 -17.69
N HIS A 116 0.86 3.35 -18.50
CA HIS A 116 0.34 4.64 -18.11
C HIS A 116 -0.98 4.96 -18.84
N PHE A 117 -1.96 5.39 -18.06
CA PHE A 117 -3.29 5.76 -18.53
C PHE A 117 -3.72 7.08 -17.91
N VAL A 118 -4.43 7.89 -18.69
CA VAL A 118 -4.86 9.24 -18.28
C VAL A 118 -6.33 9.46 -18.61
N ALA A 119 -7.02 10.18 -17.76
CA ALA A 119 -8.36 10.72 -18.03
C ALA A 119 -8.45 12.15 -17.54
N ARG A 120 -9.24 12.96 -18.27
CA ARG A 120 -9.59 14.32 -17.87
C ARG A 120 -11.09 14.48 -17.74
N ALA A 121 -11.50 15.15 -16.68
CA ALA A 121 -12.89 15.50 -16.48
C ALA A 121 -12.98 16.66 -15.47
N ASP A 122 -13.70 17.71 -15.81
CA ASP A 122 -13.83 18.92 -14.98
C ASP A 122 -14.29 18.63 -13.56
N TRP A 123 -15.11 17.57 -13.38
CA TRP A 123 -15.61 17.16 -12.08
C TRP A 123 -14.54 16.51 -11.17
N LEU A 124 -13.36 16.15 -11.70
CA LEU A 124 -12.23 15.69 -10.89
C LEU A 124 -11.63 16.81 -10.06
N ASN A 125 -11.78 18.05 -10.51
CA ASN A 125 -11.22 19.19 -9.82
C ASN A 125 -11.75 19.30 -8.39
N GLY A 126 -10.82 19.34 -7.43
CA GLY A 126 -11.10 19.41 -6.00
C GLY A 126 -11.66 18.12 -5.40
N VAL A 127 -11.62 16.98 -6.11
CA VAL A 127 -11.92 15.65 -5.53
C VAL A 127 -10.78 15.25 -4.61
N LYS A 128 -11.13 15.05 -3.33
CA LYS A 128 -10.15 14.64 -2.31
C LYS A 128 -10.21 13.15 -1.98
N GLU A 129 -11.40 12.53 -2.21
CA GLU A 129 -11.62 11.12 -1.91
C GLU A 129 -12.61 10.51 -2.90
N PHE A 130 -12.39 9.26 -3.24
CA PHE A 130 -13.30 8.46 -4.06
C PHE A 130 -12.96 6.97 -3.95
N GLU A 131 -13.94 6.14 -4.29
CA GLU A 131 -13.76 4.73 -4.60
C GLU A 131 -14.04 4.52 -6.09
N ALA A 132 -13.15 3.81 -6.80
CA ALA A 132 -13.39 3.45 -8.19
C ALA A 132 -13.31 1.95 -8.40
N LYS A 133 -14.14 1.45 -9.33
CA LYS A 133 -14.20 0.04 -9.71
C LYS A 133 -14.10 -0.10 -11.22
N GLY A 134 -13.32 -1.10 -11.64
CA GLY A 134 -13.14 -1.47 -13.04
C GLY A 134 -12.61 -2.88 -13.17
N SER A 135 -12.06 -3.20 -14.34
CA SER A 135 -11.35 -4.45 -14.57
C SER A 135 -10.20 -4.25 -15.55
N VAL A 136 -9.15 -5.04 -15.37
CA VAL A 136 -7.97 -5.06 -16.24
C VAL A 136 -7.57 -6.50 -16.53
N VAL A 137 -6.80 -6.71 -17.60
CA VAL A 137 -6.19 -8.00 -17.88
C VAL A 137 -4.68 -7.85 -17.72
N ILE A 138 -4.10 -8.59 -16.77
CA ILE A 138 -2.68 -8.57 -16.43
C ILE A 138 -2.13 -9.97 -16.65
N LYS A 139 -1.12 -10.11 -17.51
CA LYS A 139 -0.53 -11.43 -17.86
C LYS A 139 -1.57 -12.48 -18.24
N GLY A 140 -2.65 -12.06 -18.95
CA GLY A 140 -3.73 -12.93 -19.38
C GLY A 140 -4.80 -13.22 -18.33
N VAL A 141 -4.65 -12.76 -17.10
CA VAL A 141 -5.64 -12.93 -16.03
C VAL A 141 -6.49 -11.67 -15.93
N LYS A 142 -7.83 -11.86 -15.93
CA LYS A 142 -8.77 -10.74 -15.70
C LYS A 142 -8.92 -10.50 -14.20
N GLU A 143 -8.52 -9.32 -13.78
CA GLU A 143 -8.56 -8.90 -12.39
C GLU A 143 -9.56 -7.75 -12.16
N LYS A 144 -10.10 -7.70 -10.96
CA LYS A 144 -10.85 -6.53 -10.50
C LYS A 144 -9.86 -5.39 -10.21
N LEU A 145 -10.18 -4.22 -10.72
CA LEU A 145 -9.48 -2.99 -10.40
C LEU A 145 -10.31 -2.23 -9.37
N ILE A 146 -9.81 -2.14 -8.15
CA ILE A 146 -10.39 -1.36 -7.05
C ILE A 146 -9.39 -0.28 -6.70
N ILE A 147 -9.86 0.96 -6.64
CA ILE A 147 -9.05 2.12 -6.28
C ILE A 147 -9.73 2.80 -5.11
N GLN A 148 -9.00 3.02 -4.03
CA GLN A 148 -9.42 3.84 -2.89
C GLN A 148 -8.45 5.02 -2.77
N TYR A 149 -8.96 6.21 -2.97
CA TYR A 149 -8.17 7.42 -2.93
C TYR A 149 -8.66 8.34 -1.79
N PRO A 150 -7.79 8.86 -0.93
CA PRO A 150 -6.33 8.74 -0.89
C PRO A 150 -5.81 7.57 -0.02
N ALA A 151 -6.67 6.70 0.49
CA ALA A 151 -6.29 5.68 1.46
C ALA A 151 -5.41 4.55 0.88
N GLY A 152 -5.58 4.24 -0.43
CA GLY A 152 -5.04 3.02 -1.03
C GLY A 152 -5.93 1.80 -0.77
N TYR A 153 -5.86 0.82 -1.65
CA TYR A 153 -6.58 -0.44 -1.51
C TYR A 153 -5.60 -1.61 -1.39
N ASP A 154 -5.72 -2.37 -0.30
CA ASP A 154 -4.98 -3.61 -0.11
C ASP A 154 -5.94 -4.70 0.41
N PRO A 155 -6.23 -5.74 -0.38
CA PRO A 155 -7.13 -6.81 0.02
C PRO A 155 -6.55 -7.74 1.10
N LEU A 156 -5.22 -7.73 1.30
CA LEU A 156 -4.52 -8.55 2.28
C LEU A 156 -4.48 -7.88 3.66
N HIS A 157 -4.48 -6.54 3.70
CA HIS A 157 -4.49 -5.74 4.92
C HIS A 157 -5.88 -5.12 5.16
N ARG A 158 -6.91 -5.95 5.29
CA ARG A 158 -8.19 -5.47 5.81
C ARG A 158 -7.99 -5.07 7.27
N HIS A 159 -7.80 -3.80 7.52
CA HIS A 159 -7.95 -3.24 8.85
C HIS A 159 -9.40 -3.49 9.29
N GLY A 160 -9.57 -4.49 10.15
CA GLY A 160 -10.82 -4.74 10.81
C GLY A 160 -11.14 -3.55 11.71
N HIS A 161 -11.93 -2.60 11.21
CA HIS A 161 -12.69 -1.72 12.06
C HIS A 161 -13.79 -2.55 12.71
N GLU A 162 -13.42 -3.38 13.71
CA GLU A 162 -14.38 -3.84 14.67
C GLU A 162 -14.82 -2.64 15.50
N HIS A 163 -15.96 -2.09 15.14
CA HIS A 163 -16.71 -1.22 16.04
C HIS A 163 -17.08 -2.05 17.27
N HIS A 164 -16.29 -1.99 18.32
CA HIS A 164 -16.75 -2.32 19.65
C HIS A 164 -17.79 -1.28 20.06
N GLY A 165 -19.04 -1.51 19.66
CA GLY A 165 -20.20 -0.86 20.26
C GLY A 165 -20.33 -1.32 21.71
N LYS A 166 -20.20 -0.40 22.64
CA LYS A 166 -20.72 -0.51 24.00
C LYS A 166 -22.09 0.12 24.06
#